data_dba381a290227dd590b97a779957a544
#
_entry.id   dba381a290227dd590b97a779957a544
#
_cell.length_a   1.000
_cell.length_b   1.000
_cell.length_c   1.000
_cell.angle_alpha   90.00
_cell.angle_beta   90.00
_cell.angle_gamma   90.00
#
_symmetry.space_group_name_H-M   'P 1'
#
loop_
_entity.id
_entity.type
_entity.pdbx_description
1 polymer ?
#
loop_
_entity_poly.entity_id
_entity_poly.type
_entity_poly.pdbx_seq_one_letter_code
_entity_poly.pdbx_strand_id
1 'polypeptide(L)'
;QYKKILNYISSAKNEGADLITGGEIPKEEELQDGFFIQPTIFDKVTMDMKIGKEEIFGPVMSVIEWDDYESMISLANGIEYGLTAMIVTDNLKLAMETAERVEAGYVWINSTGRYLGAPYGGWKQSGFGQEECFDELLSYTQIKNVNMRW
;
A
#
# COMPACT_ATOMS: atom_id res chain seq x y z
N GLN A 1 -13.18 -10.39 -6.94
CA GLN A 1 -12.26 -10.03 -5.85
C GLN A 1 -12.40 -10.94 -4.63
N TYR A 2 -13.61 -11.22 -4.14
CA TYR A 2 -13.86 -12.06 -2.96
C TYR A 2 -13.11 -13.42 -3.01
N LYS A 3 -13.27 -14.18 -4.09
CA LYS A 3 -12.55 -15.47 -4.27
C LYS A 3 -11.03 -15.31 -4.33
N LYS A 4 -10.54 -14.20 -4.92
CA LYS A 4 -9.11 -13.90 -4.97
C LYS A 4 -8.54 -13.71 -3.57
N ILE A 5 -9.22 -12.97 -2.69
CA ILE A 5 -8.79 -12.76 -1.30
C ILE A 5 -8.76 -14.09 -0.52
N LEU A 6 -9.79 -14.92 -0.63
CA LEU A 6 -9.82 -16.24 0.02
C LEU A 6 -8.67 -17.15 -0.45
N ASN A 7 -8.30 -17.07 -1.73
CA ASN A 7 -7.14 -17.79 -2.27
C ASN A 7 -5.82 -17.27 -1.67
N TYR A 8 -5.66 -15.95 -1.47
CA TYR A 8 -4.49 -15.40 -0.79
C TYR A 8 -4.40 -15.88 0.66
N ILE A 9 -5.51 -15.89 1.40
CA ILE A 9 -5.58 -16.40 2.77
C ILE A 9 -5.17 -17.88 2.82
N SER A 10 -5.67 -18.68 1.89
CA SER A 10 -5.30 -20.10 1.78
C SER A 10 -3.83 -20.29 1.42
N SER A 11 -3.29 -19.50 0.47
CA SER A 11 -1.87 -19.51 0.10
C SER A 11 -0.98 -19.19 1.29
N ALA A 12 -1.30 -18.10 2.02
CA ALA A 12 -0.56 -17.70 3.21
C ALA A 12 -0.44 -18.80 4.26
N LYS A 13 -1.55 -19.46 4.57
CA LYS A 13 -1.56 -20.61 5.49
C LYS A 13 -0.68 -21.77 4.99
N ASN A 14 -0.75 -22.07 3.69
CA ASN A 14 0.03 -23.16 3.09
C ASN A 14 1.53 -22.83 2.98
N GLU A 15 1.88 -21.57 2.83
CA GLU A 15 3.25 -21.07 2.75
C GLU A 15 3.90 -20.91 4.14
N GLY A 16 3.13 -21.08 5.23
CA GLY A 16 3.63 -21.11 6.60
C GLY A 16 3.58 -19.77 7.34
N ALA A 17 2.81 -18.80 6.86
CA ALA A 17 2.53 -17.59 7.63
C ALA A 17 1.65 -17.90 8.85
N ASP A 18 1.94 -17.26 9.97
CA ASP A 18 1.19 -17.44 11.22
C ASP A 18 -0.11 -16.61 11.19
N LEU A 19 -1.26 -17.27 11.17
CA LEU A 19 -2.56 -16.60 11.27
C LEU A 19 -2.81 -16.13 12.70
N ILE A 20 -2.82 -14.84 12.92
CA ILE A 20 -3.08 -14.23 14.23
C ILE A 20 -4.58 -14.05 14.49
N THR A 21 -5.33 -13.61 13.48
CA THR A 21 -6.80 -13.42 13.60
C THR A 21 -7.46 -13.48 12.22
N GLY A 22 -8.77 -13.74 12.21
CA GLY A 22 -9.57 -13.79 10.99
C GLY A 22 -9.30 -15.02 10.13
N GLY A 23 -9.16 -14.80 8.83
CA GLY A 23 -8.85 -15.86 7.88
C GLY A 23 -10.04 -16.75 7.49
N GLU A 24 -11.26 -16.33 7.81
CA GLU A 24 -12.51 -17.05 7.57
C GLU A 24 -13.61 -16.11 7.08
N ILE A 25 -14.67 -16.69 6.60
CA ILE A 25 -15.94 -15.99 6.35
C ILE A 25 -16.63 -15.81 7.71
N PRO A 26 -17.23 -14.64 7.98
CA PRO A 26 -18.04 -14.44 9.21
C PRO A 26 -19.10 -15.52 9.36
N LYS A 27 -19.40 -15.93 10.60
CA LYS A 27 -20.38 -16.98 10.91
C LYS A 27 -21.77 -16.44 11.21
N GLU A 28 -21.89 -15.12 11.35
CA GLU A 28 -23.14 -14.42 11.62
C GLU A 28 -24.11 -14.62 10.45
N GLU A 29 -25.34 -15.02 10.76
CA GLU A 29 -26.37 -15.38 9.78
C GLU A 29 -26.66 -14.20 8.82
N GLU A 30 -26.66 -12.99 9.34
CA GLU A 30 -26.89 -11.72 8.62
C GLU A 30 -25.82 -11.45 7.53
N LEU A 31 -24.63 -12.05 7.65
CA LEU A 31 -23.52 -11.83 6.75
C LEU A 31 -23.31 -12.96 5.71
N GLN A 32 -24.11 -14.05 5.81
CA GLN A 32 -23.92 -15.22 4.94
C GLN A 32 -24.25 -14.96 3.47
N ASP A 33 -25.19 -14.07 3.19
CA ASP A 33 -25.62 -13.74 1.81
C ASP A 33 -24.73 -12.68 1.15
N GLY A 34 -23.67 -12.20 1.84
CA GLY A 34 -22.76 -11.15 1.37
C GLY A 34 -21.34 -11.64 1.06
N PHE A 35 -20.54 -10.74 0.51
CA PHE A 35 -19.11 -10.98 0.20
C PHE A 35 -18.21 -10.52 1.35
N PHE A 36 -18.51 -10.94 2.56
CA PHE A 36 -17.79 -10.57 3.76
C PHE A 36 -16.63 -11.52 4.06
N ILE A 37 -15.49 -10.96 4.45
CA ILE A 37 -14.31 -11.68 4.93
C ILE A 37 -13.90 -11.03 6.25
N GLN A 38 -13.59 -11.82 7.25
CA GLN A 38 -13.10 -11.30 8.52
C GLN A 38 -11.79 -10.53 8.33
N PRO A 39 -11.60 -9.39 9.01
CA PRO A 39 -10.29 -8.76 9.08
C PRO A 39 -9.24 -9.78 9.53
N THR A 40 -8.20 -9.91 8.71
CA THR A 40 -7.24 -11.01 8.81
C THR A 40 -5.83 -10.45 8.99
N ILE A 41 -5.06 -11.01 9.92
CA ILE A 41 -3.67 -10.65 10.16
C ILE A 41 -2.81 -11.90 10.10
N PHE A 42 -1.79 -11.87 9.27
CA PHE A 42 -0.72 -12.85 9.22
C PHE A 42 0.57 -12.26 9.75
N ASP A 43 1.25 -13.00 10.61
CA ASP A 43 2.59 -12.73 11.10
C ASP A 43 3.62 -13.67 10.49
N LYS A 44 4.91 -13.38 10.71
CA LYS A 44 6.04 -14.11 10.12
C LYS A 44 5.98 -14.26 8.61
N VAL A 45 5.41 -13.27 7.95
CA VAL A 45 5.39 -13.21 6.50
C VAL A 45 6.81 -12.91 6.00
N THR A 46 7.22 -13.60 4.93
CA THR A 46 8.49 -13.33 4.25
C THR A 46 8.24 -12.88 2.81
N MET A 47 9.25 -12.23 2.22
CA MET A 47 9.18 -11.81 0.81
C MET A 47 9.16 -12.99 -0.19
N ASP A 48 9.35 -14.23 0.24
CA ASP A 48 9.17 -15.41 -0.62
C ASP A 48 7.70 -15.81 -0.73
N MET A 49 6.89 -15.46 0.26
CA MET A 49 5.46 -15.72 0.29
C MET A 49 4.71 -14.81 -0.68
N LYS A 50 3.62 -15.33 -1.25
CA LYS A 50 2.77 -14.58 -2.18
C LYS A 50 2.21 -13.31 -1.56
N ILE A 51 1.74 -13.38 -0.31
CA ILE A 51 1.18 -12.24 0.44
C ILE A 51 2.24 -11.22 0.89
N GLY A 52 3.53 -11.54 0.78
CA GLY A 52 4.62 -10.59 1.01
C GLY A 52 4.97 -9.74 -0.22
N LYS A 53 4.65 -10.22 -1.43
CA LYS A 53 5.00 -9.58 -2.70
C LYS A 53 3.85 -8.92 -3.42
N GLU A 54 2.67 -9.51 -3.33
CA GLU A 54 1.51 -9.11 -4.15
C GLU A 54 0.50 -8.32 -3.32
N GLU A 55 -0.15 -7.36 -3.97
CA GLU A 55 -1.24 -6.60 -3.38
C GLU A 55 -2.53 -7.44 -3.33
N ILE A 56 -3.05 -7.70 -2.13
CA ILE A 56 -4.23 -8.56 -1.94
C ILE A 56 -5.53 -7.84 -2.31
N PHE A 57 -5.60 -6.53 -2.09
CA PHE A 57 -6.80 -5.70 -2.26
C PHE A 57 -7.99 -6.22 -1.46
N GLY A 58 -7.76 -6.47 -0.16
CA GLY A 58 -8.75 -7.00 0.78
C GLY A 58 -8.38 -6.77 2.23
N PRO A 59 -9.23 -7.18 3.18
CA PRO A 59 -9.04 -6.95 4.61
C PRO A 59 -7.99 -7.93 5.20
N VAL A 60 -6.80 -7.95 4.62
CA VAL A 60 -5.69 -8.83 5.03
C VAL A 60 -4.45 -7.99 5.24
N MET A 61 -3.84 -8.12 6.41
CA MET A 61 -2.57 -7.48 6.78
C MET A 61 -1.48 -8.56 6.83
N SER A 62 -0.35 -8.29 6.15
CA SER A 62 0.86 -9.09 6.23
C SER A 62 1.89 -8.36 7.09
N VAL A 63 2.39 -9.01 8.13
CA VAL A 63 3.41 -8.47 9.04
C VAL A 63 4.74 -9.15 8.75
N ILE A 64 5.75 -8.34 8.45
CA ILE A 64 7.13 -8.77 8.20
C ILE A 64 8.00 -8.15 9.28
N GLU A 65 8.63 -8.98 10.10
CA GLU A 65 9.59 -8.52 11.09
C GLU A 65 10.93 -8.15 10.44
N TRP A 66 11.59 -7.16 10.99
CA TRP A 66 12.92 -6.74 10.57
C TRP A 66 13.76 -6.32 11.78
N ASP A 67 15.05 -6.51 11.70
CA ASP A 67 16.04 -6.18 12.73
C ASP A 67 17.18 -5.27 12.22
N ASP A 68 17.30 -5.17 10.89
CA ASP A 68 18.28 -4.32 10.22
C ASP A 68 17.59 -3.27 9.33
N TYR A 69 17.95 -2.01 9.55
CA TYR A 69 17.35 -0.89 8.86
C TYR A 69 17.53 -0.93 7.33
N GLU A 70 18.72 -1.30 6.85
CA GLU A 70 19.00 -1.40 5.41
C GLU A 70 18.17 -2.51 4.76
N SER A 71 18.06 -3.63 5.44
CA SER A 71 17.19 -4.73 5.02
C SER A 71 15.74 -4.30 4.98
N MET A 72 15.24 -3.55 5.97
CA MET A 72 13.87 -3.04 5.98
C MET A 72 13.59 -2.13 4.79
N ILE A 73 14.47 -1.19 4.48
CA ILE A 73 14.32 -0.31 3.30
C ILE A 73 14.30 -1.14 2.00
N SER A 74 15.18 -2.14 1.91
CA SER A 74 15.23 -3.05 0.76
C SER A 74 13.94 -3.84 0.60
N LEU A 75 13.38 -4.37 1.70
CA LEU A 75 12.10 -5.08 1.71
C LEU A 75 10.95 -4.17 1.29
N ALA A 76 10.85 -2.98 1.89
CA ALA A 76 9.80 -2.01 1.59
C ALA A 76 9.82 -1.58 0.11
N ASN A 77 11.01 -1.42 -0.47
CA ASN A 77 11.19 -1.04 -1.87
C ASN A 77 11.19 -2.23 -2.85
N GLY A 78 11.20 -3.45 -2.35
CA GLY A 78 11.29 -4.68 -3.16
C GLY A 78 10.00 -5.08 -3.88
N ILE A 79 8.91 -4.33 -3.73
CA ILE A 79 7.62 -4.58 -4.39
C ILE A 79 7.44 -3.71 -5.63
N GLU A 80 6.56 -4.14 -6.53
CA GLU A 80 6.27 -3.41 -7.79
C GLU A 80 5.43 -2.14 -7.60
N TYR A 81 4.88 -1.93 -6.41
CA TYR A 81 4.01 -0.80 -6.09
C TYR A 81 4.70 0.22 -5.20
N GLY A 82 4.23 1.46 -5.25
CA GLY A 82 4.75 2.56 -4.46
C GLY A 82 3.75 3.71 -4.34
N LEU A 83 2.52 3.43 -3.90
CA LEU A 83 1.51 4.47 -3.74
C LEU A 83 1.73 5.25 -2.45
N THR A 84 1.67 4.55 -1.33
CA THR A 84 1.76 5.18 -0.02
C THR A 84 2.67 4.43 0.94
N ALA A 85 3.26 5.15 1.89
CA ALA A 85 3.93 4.59 3.04
C ALA A 85 3.53 5.33 4.31
N MET A 86 3.53 4.61 5.44
CA MET A 86 3.34 5.22 6.76
C MET A 86 4.51 4.83 7.66
N ILE A 87 5.12 5.84 8.26
CA ILE A 87 6.25 5.69 9.18
C ILE A 87 5.76 6.06 10.58
N VAL A 88 5.97 5.18 11.54
CA VAL A 88 5.61 5.41 12.95
C VAL A 88 6.89 5.33 13.79
N THR A 89 7.34 6.44 14.32
CA THR A 89 8.55 6.54 15.15
C THR A 89 8.57 7.84 15.94
N ASP A 90 9.23 7.86 17.08
CA ASP A 90 9.53 9.06 17.85
C ASP A 90 10.86 9.74 17.47
N ASN A 91 11.66 9.09 16.61
CA ASN A 91 12.91 9.60 16.10
C ASN A 91 12.69 10.37 14.78
N LEU A 92 12.62 11.70 14.87
CA LEU A 92 12.38 12.57 13.70
C LEU A 92 13.46 12.41 12.63
N LYS A 93 14.73 12.26 12.99
CA LYS A 93 15.81 12.06 12.02
C LYS A 93 15.61 10.78 11.22
N LEU A 94 15.30 9.68 11.92
CA LEU A 94 15.01 8.40 11.27
C LEU A 94 13.76 8.48 10.40
N ALA A 95 12.71 9.19 10.86
CA ALA A 95 11.49 9.40 10.09
C ALA A 95 11.76 10.08 8.75
N MET A 96 12.53 11.17 8.77
CA MET A 96 12.89 11.94 7.56
C MET A 96 13.78 11.11 6.62
N GLU A 97 14.82 10.46 7.15
CA GLU A 97 15.68 9.57 6.37
C GLU A 97 14.88 8.43 5.71
N THR A 98 13.96 7.82 6.45
CA THR A 98 13.11 6.76 5.91
C THR A 98 12.17 7.30 4.82
N ALA A 99 11.57 8.48 5.04
CA ALA A 99 10.68 9.11 4.07
C ALA A 99 11.38 9.44 2.74
N GLU A 100 12.67 9.81 2.78
CA GLU A 100 13.47 10.06 1.58
C GLU A 100 13.83 8.76 0.83
N ARG A 101 13.90 7.64 1.53
CA ARG A 101 14.40 6.37 1.00
C ARG A 101 13.31 5.41 0.54
N VAL A 102 12.10 5.50 1.09
CA VAL A 102 10.99 4.65 0.66
C VAL A 102 10.48 5.10 -0.71
N GLU A 103 10.31 4.15 -1.62
CA GLU A 103 9.84 4.39 -2.98
C GLU A 103 8.31 4.45 -3.03
N ALA A 104 7.74 5.46 -2.38
CA ALA A 104 6.31 5.73 -2.35
C ALA A 104 6.02 7.21 -2.65
N GLY A 105 4.96 7.46 -3.40
CA GLY A 105 4.61 8.81 -3.84
C GLY A 105 3.99 9.67 -2.75
N TYR A 106 3.41 9.07 -1.71
CA TYR A 106 2.86 9.79 -0.57
C TYR A 106 3.27 9.12 0.75
N VAL A 107 3.92 9.88 1.64
CA VAL A 107 4.45 9.35 2.90
C VAL A 107 3.84 10.08 4.08
N TRP A 108 3.27 9.32 5.02
CA TRP A 108 2.86 9.82 6.33
C TRP A 108 3.92 9.55 7.39
N ILE A 109 4.10 10.48 8.29
CA ILE A 109 4.88 10.28 9.53
C ILE A 109 3.95 10.51 10.72
N ASN A 110 3.72 9.49 11.53
CA ASN A 110 2.87 9.51 12.72
C ASN A 110 1.45 10.10 12.48
N SER A 111 0.93 9.96 11.27
CA SER A 111 -0.34 10.57 10.85
C SER A 111 -1.01 9.72 9.77
N THR A 112 -2.32 9.87 9.62
CA THR A 112 -3.11 9.31 8.54
C THR A 112 -3.95 10.38 7.84
N GLY A 113 -3.75 11.66 8.19
CA GLY A 113 -4.48 12.79 7.62
C GLY A 113 -4.06 13.06 6.17
N ARG A 114 -5.03 13.38 5.31
CA ARG A 114 -4.77 13.87 3.95
C ARG A 114 -4.75 15.39 3.96
N TYR A 115 -3.79 15.97 3.27
CA TYR A 115 -3.65 17.40 3.12
C TYR A 115 -4.05 17.79 1.71
N LEU A 116 -5.23 18.40 1.56
CA LEU A 116 -5.70 18.92 0.27
C LEU A 116 -4.73 19.97 -0.28
N GLY A 117 -4.38 19.83 -1.55
CA GLY A 117 -3.39 20.67 -2.22
C GLY A 117 -1.97 20.07 -2.24
N ALA A 118 -1.70 19.02 -1.45
CA ALA A 118 -0.50 18.22 -1.60
C ALA A 118 -0.68 17.16 -2.67
N PRO A 119 0.26 17.00 -3.61
CA PRO A 119 0.16 16.00 -4.67
C PRO A 119 0.01 14.58 -4.11
N TYR A 120 -1.02 13.86 -4.56
CA TYR A 120 -1.25 12.46 -4.25
C TYR A 120 -1.10 11.62 -5.51
N GLY A 121 -0.15 10.72 -5.55
CA GLY A 121 0.11 9.86 -6.69
C GLY A 121 1.13 8.78 -6.39
N GLY A 122 1.17 7.78 -7.24
CA GLY A 122 2.02 6.60 -7.06
C GLY A 122 3.33 6.66 -7.82
N TRP A 123 4.26 5.85 -7.34
CA TRP A 123 5.48 5.47 -8.04
C TRP A 123 5.33 4.04 -8.59
N LYS A 124 6.24 3.62 -9.43
CA LYS A 124 6.31 2.27 -10.01
C LYS A 124 4.96 1.88 -10.69
N GLN A 125 4.44 0.70 -10.41
CA GLN A 125 3.17 0.20 -10.96
C GLN A 125 1.91 0.79 -10.28
N SER A 126 2.08 1.63 -9.26
CA SER A 126 0.94 2.33 -8.63
C SER A 126 0.37 3.47 -9.48
N GLY A 127 0.93 3.70 -10.66
CA GLY A 127 0.40 4.61 -11.66
C GLY A 127 1.26 5.84 -11.91
N PHE A 128 0.71 6.74 -12.73
CA PHE A 128 1.32 8.02 -13.09
C PHE A 128 0.28 9.12 -12.97
N GLY A 129 0.76 10.36 -12.88
CA GLY A 129 -0.07 11.52 -12.60
C GLY A 129 -0.20 11.80 -11.11
N GLN A 130 -0.82 12.91 -10.81
CA GLN A 130 -1.03 13.40 -9.44
C GLN A 130 -2.49 13.83 -9.29
N GLU A 131 -3.07 13.57 -8.14
CA GLU A 131 -4.40 13.98 -7.75
C GLU A 131 -4.34 14.97 -6.58
N GLU A 132 -5.47 15.60 -6.24
CA GLU A 132 -5.64 16.49 -5.10
C GLU A 132 -4.77 17.76 -5.09
N CYS A 133 -4.19 18.14 -6.24
CA CYS A 133 -3.31 19.28 -6.38
C CYS A 133 -3.61 20.11 -7.64
N PHE A 134 -2.86 21.22 -7.81
CA PHE A 134 -3.03 22.09 -8.98
C PHE A 134 -2.64 21.38 -10.30
N ASP A 135 -1.68 20.47 -10.25
CA ASP A 135 -1.24 19.71 -11.44
C ASP A 135 -2.35 18.78 -11.95
N GLU A 136 -3.20 18.23 -11.05
CA GLU A 136 -4.39 17.52 -11.47
C GLU A 136 -5.33 18.42 -12.27
N LEU A 137 -5.59 19.63 -11.80
CA LEU A 137 -6.44 20.58 -12.53
C LEU A 137 -5.86 20.88 -13.93
N LEU A 138 -4.56 21.06 -14.03
CA LEU A 138 -3.88 21.28 -15.30
C LEU A 138 -3.96 20.07 -16.24
N SER A 139 -4.00 18.86 -15.72
CA SER A 139 -4.09 17.63 -16.52
C SER A 139 -5.39 17.52 -17.34
N TYR A 140 -6.45 18.23 -16.94
CA TYR A 140 -7.70 18.34 -17.70
C TYR A 140 -7.67 19.43 -18.79
N THR A 141 -6.53 20.08 -18.99
CA THR A 141 -6.34 21.14 -19.99
C THR A 141 -5.38 20.73 -21.10
N GLN A 142 -5.42 21.46 -22.21
CA GLN A 142 -4.50 21.28 -23.35
C GLN A 142 -3.71 22.54 -23.59
N ILE A 143 -2.39 22.42 -23.70
CA ILE A 143 -1.51 23.53 -24.08
C ILE A 143 -1.57 23.72 -25.59
N LYS A 144 -1.85 24.95 -26.06
CA LYS A 144 -1.79 25.31 -27.46
C LYS A 144 -0.80 26.46 -27.65
N ASN A 145 0.14 26.28 -28.56
CA ASN A 145 1.02 27.37 -29.01
C ASN A 145 0.51 27.92 -30.35
N VAL A 146 0.40 29.25 -30.45
CA VAL A 146 0.00 29.94 -31.68
C VAL A 146 1.09 30.94 -32.05
N ASN A 147 1.75 30.71 -33.18
CA ASN A 147 2.73 31.63 -33.71
C ASN A 147 2.14 32.30 -34.95
N MET A 148 2.21 33.64 -35.00
CA MET A 148 1.71 34.45 -36.12
C MET A 148 2.82 35.32 -36.63
N ARG A 149 2.93 35.42 -37.95
CA ARG A 149 3.84 36.36 -38.65
C ARG A 149 2.99 37.12 -39.66
N TRP A 150 3.09 38.47 -39.70
CA TRP A 150 2.51 39.35 -40.72
C TRP A 150 3.60 40.14 -41.42
#